data_ddda0c64ac263da3423422d481a99b18
#
_entry.id   ddda0c64ac263da3423422d481a99b18
#
_cell.length_a   1.000
_cell.length_b   1.000
_cell.length_c   1.000
_cell.angle_alpha   90.00
_cell.angle_beta   90.00
_cell.angle_gamma   90.00
#
_symmetry.space_group_name_H-M   'P 1'
#
loop_
_entity.id
_entity.type
_entity.pdbx_description
1 polymer ?
#
loop_
_entity_poly.entity_id
_entity_poly.type
_entity_poly.pdbx_seq_one_letter_code
_entity_poly.pdbx_strand_id
1 'polypeptide(L)'
;MTSTHGPRNKLFLMMVMEFFIWGAWLPLIFSYLPSLGFSPIQQAWILNAFPVAAIVGMFFSNQFADRHFAAEKFLGFSHLVGGIAILSLGFTRQFWPFFALMLVHCLFYVPTISIANSIAFAHMKDAKKEFGFVRMGGTLGWILAAWPFTFILVDWAGVRAAAPRGLVAWIGTALGSGLTGQALKQATRWTFIVAGAVSLALAAYSLLLPHTPPKKKAPGASSTERFAWLEAVRLLKRPFVLVLWLIAFVDAFVHNLYFNWTGTFLGAAREAGGVGIPGNWIMPVMSLGQVSELLTMLVLGIVLKKLGWRWTMLIGILGHAGRFAVYAFFASAPWVIVGVQVLHGICYAFFFATVYIFVDSYFPKDVRSSAQGLFNVMILGLGVLAANTLGPWLIQSVFTAAGVTDFRSLFLLPCLTALGAAVLLALAFRPPAEAVPATD
;
A
#
# COMPACT_ATOMS: atom_id res chain seq x y z
N MET A 1 -0.27 23.54 -33.51
CA MET A 1 -1.38 22.99 -32.65
C MET A 1 -0.77 22.32 -31.45
N THR A 2 -0.56 23.04 -30.36
CA THR A 2 -0.06 22.50 -29.09
C THR A 2 -1.23 21.82 -28.38
N SER A 3 -1.18 20.49 -28.26
CA SER A 3 -2.25 19.70 -27.66
C SER A 3 -2.50 20.16 -26.22
N THR A 4 -3.69 20.61 -25.92
CA THR A 4 -4.15 21.09 -24.62
C THR A 4 -4.18 20.00 -23.51
N HIS A 5 -3.82 18.76 -23.85
CA HIS A 5 -3.84 17.60 -22.93
C HIS A 5 -2.43 17.09 -22.53
N GLY A 6 -1.35 17.74 -23.00
CA GLY A 6 0.02 17.21 -22.86
C GLY A 6 0.51 16.93 -21.43
N PRO A 7 0.48 17.87 -20.48
CA PRO A 7 1.08 17.63 -19.16
C PRO A 7 0.25 16.67 -18.30
N ARG A 8 -1.08 16.78 -18.29
CA ARG A 8 -1.97 15.97 -17.44
C ARG A 8 -1.85 14.46 -17.70
N ASN A 9 -1.81 14.05 -18.98
CA ASN A 9 -1.68 12.63 -19.33
C ASN A 9 -0.29 12.09 -18.98
N LYS A 10 0.76 12.91 -19.10
CA LYS A 10 2.10 12.54 -18.67
C LYS A 10 2.17 12.32 -17.16
N LEU A 11 1.55 13.19 -16.40
CA LEU A 11 1.48 13.08 -14.92
C LEU A 11 0.66 11.86 -14.49
N PHE A 12 -0.45 11.58 -15.19
CA PHE A 12 -1.25 10.39 -14.95
C PHE A 12 -0.44 9.11 -15.17
N LEU A 13 0.27 8.99 -16.30
CA LEU A 13 1.10 7.82 -16.60
C LEU A 13 2.26 7.67 -15.60
N MET A 14 2.88 8.78 -15.19
CA MET A 14 3.88 8.77 -14.10
C MET A 14 3.30 8.13 -12.84
N MET A 15 2.10 8.54 -12.40
CA MET A 15 1.44 7.96 -11.23
C MET A 15 1.10 6.47 -11.42
N VAL A 16 0.66 6.08 -12.62
CA VAL A 16 0.41 4.66 -12.94
C VAL A 16 1.68 3.84 -12.75
N MET A 17 2.81 4.27 -13.32
CA MET A 17 4.07 3.54 -13.22
C MET A 17 4.61 3.53 -11.79
N GLU A 18 4.52 4.64 -11.07
CA GLU A 18 4.96 4.80 -9.69
C GLU A 18 4.33 3.73 -8.79
N PHE A 19 3.01 3.62 -8.81
CA PHE A 19 2.29 2.69 -7.94
C PHE A 19 2.21 1.27 -8.50
N PHE A 20 2.40 1.08 -9.81
CA PHE A 20 2.58 -0.24 -10.40
C PHE A 20 3.80 -0.96 -9.81
N ILE A 21 4.92 -0.25 -9.67
CA ILE A 21 6.16 -0.81 -9.10
C ILE A 21 5.89 -1.43 -7.73
N TRP A 22 5.21 -0.70 -6.86
CA TRP A 22 4.90 -1.19 -5.50
C TRP A 22 3.90 -2.34 -5.52
N GLY A 23 2.80 -2.19 -6.29
CA GLY A 23 1.77 -3.21 -6.43
C GLY A 23 2.26 -4.52 -7.04
N ALA A 24 3.35 -4.49 -7.83
CA ALA A 24 3.87 -5.67 -8.48
C ALA A 24 4.55 -6.65 -7.52
N TRP A 25 5.25 -6.19 -6.49
CA TRP A 25 6.03 -7.09 -5.62
C TRP A 25 5.42 -7.29 -4.22
N LEU A 26 4.72 -6.30 -3.67
CA LEU A 26 4.27 -6.35 -2.28
C LEU A 26 3.32 -7.53 -1.97
N PRO A 27 2.29 -7.85 -2.79
CA PRO A 27 1.31 -8.87 -2.38
C PRO A 27 1.87 -10.27 -2.18
N LEU A 28 2.94 -10.64 -2.87
CA LEU A 28 3.50 -12.00 -2.82
C LEU A 28 4.83 -12.12 -2.05
N ILE A 29 5.44 -11.02 -1.61
CA ILE A 29 6.72 -11.07 -0.88
C ILE A 29 6.60 -11.86 0.42
N PHE A 30 5.47 -11.77 1.11
CA PHE A 30 5.24 -12.41 2.41
C PHE A 30 5.24 -13.94 2.34
N SER A 31 4.83 -14.53 1.23
CA SER A 31 4.95 -15.97 0.97
C SER A 31 6.31 -16.35 0.38
N TYR A 32 6.99 -15.42 -0.27
CA TYR A 32 8.28 -15.64 -0.91
C TYR A 32 9.43 -15.72 0.08
N LEU A 33 9.54 -14.78 1.03
CA LEU A 33 10.64 -14.72 1.97
C LEU A 33 10.81 -16.01 2.80
N PRO A 34 9.75 -16.60 3.40
CA PRO A 34 9.88 -17.89 4.07
C PRO A 34 10.26 -19.03 3.12
N SER A 35 9.90 -18.95 1.83
CA SER A 35 10.29 -19.97 0.85
C SER A 35 11.79 -19.95 0.51
N LEU A 36 12.48 -18.85 0.80
CA LEU A 36 13.94 -18.73 0.71
C LEU A 36 14.65 -19.23 1.98
N GLY A 37 13.91 -19.69 2.99
CA GLY A 37 14.46 -20.15 4.27
C GLY A 37 14.80 -19.02 5.25
N PHE A 38 14.32 -17.80 5.01
CA PHE A 38 14.56 -16.67 5.90
C PHE A 38 13.73 -16.82 7.19
N SER A 39 14.38 -16.66 8.33
CA SER A 39 13.73 -16.68 9.64
C SER A 39 12.75 -15.50 9.80
N PRO A 40 11.75 -15.56 10.71
CA PRO A 40 10.83 -14.46 10.93
C PRO A 40 11.49 -13.10 11.20
N ILE A 41 12.61 -13.09 11.93
CA ILE A 41 13.35 -11.86 12.19
C ILE A 41 14.05 -11.32 10.94
N GLN A 42 14.59 -12.20 10.09
CA GLN A 42 15.16 -11.80 8.80
C GLN A 42 14.10 -11.23 7.84
N GLN A 43 12.92 -11.84 7.83
CA GLN A 43 11.77 -11.33 7.08
C GLN A 43 11.36 -9.96 7.61
N ALA A 44 11.29 -9.77 8.93
CA ALA A 44 10.97 -8.49 9.54
C ALA A 44 11.97 -7.39 9.11
N TRP A 45 13.27 -7.68 9.07
CA TRP A 45 14.28 -6.73 8.60
C TRP A 45 14.05 -6.29 7.16
N ILE A 46 13.79 -7.25 6.25
CA ILE A 46 13.52 -6.97 4.84
C ILE A 46 12.24 -6.15 4.67
N LEU A 47 11.16 -6.57 5.30
CA LEU A 47 9.85 -5.92 5.18
C LEU A 47 9.84 -4.52 5.82
N ASN A 48 10.62 -4.32 6.87
CA ASN A 48 10.74 -3.03 7.56
C ASN A 48 11.63 -2.02 6.81
N ALA A 49 12.33 -2.41 5.75
CA ALA A 49 13.06 -1.46 4.91
C ALA A 49 12.12 -0.36 4.36
N PHE A 50 10.88 -0.70 4.00
CA PHE A 50 9.90 0.25 3.49
C PHE A 50 9.43 1.27 4.54
N PRO A 51 8.86 0.89 5.70
CA PRO A 51 8.44 1.87 6.72
C PRO A 51 9.61 2.66 7.31
N VAL A 52 10.81 2.08 7.41
CA VAL A 52 12.02 2.81 7.82
C VAL A 52 12.37 3.87 6.78
N ALA A 53 12.37 3.52 5.48
CA ALA A 53 12.60 4.49 4.41
C ALA A 53 11.52 5.59 4.39
N ALA A 54 10.26 5.27 4.70
CA ALA A 54 9.18 6.25 4.81
C ALA A 54 9.42 7.24 5.96
N ILE A 55 9.82 6.75 7.13
CA ILE A 55 10.14 7.60 8.29
C ILE A 55 11.36 8.48 7.97
N VAL A 56 12.44 7.91 7.46
CA VAL A 56 13.65 8.65 7.06
C VAL A 56 13.31 9.68 5.98
N GLY A 57 12.52 9.29 4.98
CA GLY A 57 12.10 10.18 3.90
C GLY A 57 11.30 11.39 4.36
N MET A 58 10.41 11.22 5.33
CA MET A 58 9.63 12.33 5.89
C MET A 58 10.51 13.40 6.54
N PHE A 59 11.60 13.00 7.18
CA PHE A 59 12.47 13.93 7.94
C PHE A 59 13.62 14.51 7.11
N PHE A 60 14.14 13.76 6.12
CA PHE A 60 15.41 14.12 5.46
C PHE A 60 15.29 14.28 3.95
N SER A 61 14.69 13.34 3.23
CA SER A 61 14.86 13.28 1.77
C SER A 61 13.99 14.29 1.01
N ASN A 62 12.75 14.54 1.44
CA ASN A 62 11.86 15.46 0.72
C ASN A 62 12.37 16.90 0.76
N GLN A 63 12.88 17.35 1.91
CA GLN A 63 13.45 18.70 2.02
C GLN A 63 14.78 18.83 1.26
N PHE A 64 15.60 17.78 1.24
CA PHE A 64 16.87 17.80 0.52
C PHE A 64 16.65 17.77 -1.01
N ALA A 65 15.79 16.88 -1.49
CA ALA A 65 15.47 16.75 -2.91
C ALA A 65 14.85 18.04 -3.47
N ASP A 66 13.84 18.58 -2.80
CA ASP A 66 13.13 19.80 -3.23
C ASP A 66 14.02 21.04 -3.31
N ARG A 67 15.13 21.08 -2.57
CA ARG A 67 16.03 22.24 -2.52
C ARG A 67 17.20 22.19 -3.49
N HIS A 68 17.67 21.00 -3.86
CA HIS A 68 18.94 20.87 -4.56
C HIS A 68 18.78 20.32 -5.98
N PHE A 69 17.69 19.61 -6.27
CA PHE A 69 17.49 18.93 -7.55
C PHE A 69 16.19 19.33 -8.23
N ALA A 70 16.21 19.32 -9.55
CA ALA A 70 14.96 19.33 -10.31
C ALA A 70 14.20 18.02 -10.04
N ALA A 71 12.91 18.12 -9.70
CA ALA A 71 12.15 16.99 -9.15
C ALA A 71 12.07 15.79 -10.13
N GLU A 72 11.92 16.04 -11.44
CA GLU A 72 11.91 14.99 -12.45
C GLU A 72 13.28 14.30 -12.60
N LYS A 73 14.38 15.01 -12.39
CA LYS A 73 15.73 14.42 -12.42
C LYS A 73 15.99 13.56 -11.19
N PHE A 74 15.57 14.03 -10.02
CA PHE A 74 15.63 13.23 -8.80
C PHE A 74 14.77 11.97 -8.90
N LEU A 75 13.54 12.08 -9.44
CA LEU A 75 12.67 10.95 -9.73
C LEU A 75 13.38 9.92 -10.62
N GLY A 76 13.95 10.38 -11.75
CA GLY A 76 14.65 9.51 -12.70
C GLY A 76 15.84 8.79 -12.10
N PHE A 77 16.70 9.52 -11.37
CA PHE A 77 17.86 8.93 -10.70
C PHE A 77 17.43 7.91 -9.63
N SER A 78 16.42 8.23 -8.83
CA SER A 78 15.92 7.35 -7.79
C SER A 78 15.32 6.06 -8.36
N HIS A 79 14.57 6.15 -9.46
CA HIS A 79 14.04 4.98 -10.14
C HIS A 79 15.10 4.17 -10.88
N LEU A 80 16.18 4.79 -11.33
CA LEU A 80 17.31 4.06 -11.91
C LEU A 80 17.99 3.23 -10.84
N VAL A 81 18.38 3.82 -9.72
CA VAL A 81 19.09 3.12 -8.63
C VAL A 81 18.18 2.10 -7.95
N GLY A 82 16.98 2.54 -7.53
CA GLY A 82 16.00 1.67 -6.89
C GLY A 82 15.49 0.57 -7.81
N GLY A 83 15.38 0.86 -9.12
CA GLY A 83 14.98 -0.09 -10.16
C GLY A 83 16.01 -1.20 -10.38
N ILE A 84 17.30 -0.85 -10.45
CA ILE A 84 18.38 -1.84 -10.52
C ILE A 84 18.37 -2.71 -9.26
N ALA A 85 18.21 -2.10 -8.08
CA ALA A 85 18.21 -2.84 -6.83
C ALA A 85 17.05 -3.86 -6.76
N ILE A 86 15.80 -3.45 -7.07
CA ILE A 86 14.66 -4.37 -7.00
C ILE A 86 14.70 -5.42 -8.11
N LEU A 87 15.19 -5.09 -9.31
CA LEU A 87 15.40 -6.07 -10.39
C LEU A 87 16.37 -7.15 -9.95
N SER A 88 17.46 -6.76 -9.26
CA SER A 88 18.49 -7.68 -8.75
C SER A 88 17.95 -8.64 -7.67
N LEU A 89 16.90 -8.26 -6.94
CA LEU A 89 16.23 -9.15 -5.98
C LEU A 89 15.67 -10.41 -6.65
N GLY A 90 15.23 -10.32 -7.90
CA GLY A 90 14.75 -11.48 -8.67
C GLY A 90 15.81 -12.58 -8.86
N PHE A 91 17.09 -12.27 -8.66
CA PHE A 91 18.23 -13.18 -8.81
C PHE A 91 18.94 -13.48 -7.49
N THR A 92 18.50 -12.87 -6.38
CA THR A 92 19.15 -12.92 -5.06
C THR A 92 18.39 -13.86 -4.14
N ARG A 93 19.09 -14.79 -3.48
CA ARG A 93 18.50 -15.78 -2.56
C ARG A 93 19.13 -15.77 -1.16
N GLN A 94 20.22 -15.03 -0.96
CA GLN A 94 20.90 -14.93 0.34
C GLN A 94 20.39 -13.72 1.11
N PHE A 95 20.27 -13.84 2.43
CA PHE A 95 19.65 -12.83 3.28
C PHE A 95 20.34 -11.46 3.19
N TRP A 96 21.66 -11.37 3.41
CA TRP A 96 22.34 -10.07 3.46
C TRP A 96 22.29 -9.29 2.15
N PRO A 97 22.60 -9.90 0.98
CA PRO A 97 22.41 -9.22 -0.30
C PRO A 97 20.97 -8.84 -0.57
N PHE A 98 20.00 -9.71 -0.21
CA PHE A 98 18.57 -9.42 -0.37
C PHE A 98 18.15 -8.22 0.47
N PHE A 99 18.51 -8.20 1.75
CA PHE A 99 18.23 -7.09 2.65
C PHE A 99 18.85 -5.78 2.17
N ALA A 100 20.14 -5.79 1.78
CA ALA A 100 20.83 -4.61 1.29
C ALA A 100 20.16 -4.03 0.04
N LEU A 101 19.82 -4.89 -0.94
CA LEU A 101 19.15 -4.48 -2.16
C LEU A 101 17.73 -3.94 -1.88
N MET A 102 16.97 -4.58 -0.97
CA MET A 102 15.65 -4.10 -0.57
C MET A 102 15.76 -2.74 0.14
N LEU A 103 16.74 -2.57 1.01
CA LEU A 103 16.96 -1.29 1.69
C LEU A 103 17.32 -0.18 0.69
N VAL A 104 18.22 -0.45 -0.25
CA VAL A 104 18.56 0.50 -1.34
C VAL A 104 17.32 0.83 -2.15
N HIS A 105 16.55 -0.19 -2.59
CA HIS A 105 15.30 0.05 -3.31
C HIS A 105 14.37 0.97 -2.53
N CYS A 106 14.09 0.66 -1.27
CA CYS A 106 13.15 1.44 -0.46
C CYS A 106 13.64 2.86 -0.19
N LEU A 107 14.93 3.06 0.11
CA LEU A 107 15.49 4.40 0.36
C LEU A 107 15.40 5.32 -0.86
N PHE A 108 15.48 4.78 -2.06
CA PHE A 108 15.33 5.55 -3.29
C PHE A 108 13.88 5.63 -3.76
N TYR A 109 13.10 4.55 -3.67
CA TYR A 109 11.73 4.51 -4.16
C TYR A 109 10.74 5.29 -3.28
N VAL A 110 10.78 5.12 -1.96
CA VAL A 110 9.73 5.68 -1.08
C VAL A 110 9.64 7.20 -1.15
N PRO A 111 10.74 7.97 -1.19
CA PRO A 111 10.67 9.41 -1.38
C PRO A 111 10.04 9.85 -2.70
N THR A 112 10.13 9.02 -3.76
CA THR A 112 9.58 9.39 -5.07
C THR A 112 8.05 9.48 -5.07
N ILE A 113 7.35 8.82 -4.15
CA ILE A 113 5.90 8.94 -3.99
C ILE A 113 5.49 10.39 -3.70
N SER A 114 6.23 11.08 -2.84
CA SER A 114 5.94 12.50 -2.55
C SER A 114 6.48 13.42 -3.64
N ILE A 115 7.60 13.09 -4.27
CA ILE A 115 8.16 13.84 -5.40
C ILE A 115 7.22 13.79 -6.60
N ALA A 116 6.64 12.63 -6.92
CA ALA A 116 5.64 12.50 -7.98
C ALA A 116 4.42 13.39 -7.72
N ASN A 117 3.94 13.46 -6.47
CA ASN A 117 2.87 14.39 -6.09
C ASN A 117 3.32 15.86 -6.27
N SER A 118 4.57 16.21 -5.88
CA SER A 118 5.11 17.57 -6.03
C SER A 118 5.18 17.98 -7.51
N ILE A 119 5.67 17.10 -8.39
CA ILE A 119 5.69 17.32 -9.85
C ILE A 119 4.25 17.53 -10.36
N ALA A 120 3.30 16.69 -9.93
CA ALA A 120 1.91 16.81 -10.34
C ALA A 120 1.33 18.18 -9.95
N PHE A 121 1.50 18.60 -8.70
CA PHE A 121 1.01 19.91 -8.22
C PHE A 121 1.66 21.09 -8.94
N ALA A 122 2.93 21.00 -9.31
CA ALA A 122 3.65 22.09 -9.99
C ALA A 122 3.13 22.35 -11.42
N HIS A 123 2.52 21.34 -12.06
CA HIS A 123 2.14 21.41 -13.47
C HIS A 123 0.63 21.29 -13.76
N MET A 124 -0.20 21.28 -12.71
CA MET A 124 -1.65 21.39 -12.84
C MET A 124 -2.09 22.85 -12.81
N LYS A 125 -3.03 23.21 -13.70
CA LYS A 125 -3.61 24.56 -13.75
C LYS A 125 -4.60 24.80 -12.60
N ASP A 126 -5.40 23.79 -12.28
CA ASP A 126 -6.36 23.79 -11.19
C ASP A 126 -6.23 22.46 -10.40
N ALA A 127 -5.45 22.51 -9.33
CA ALA A 127 -5.19 21.34 -8.50
C ALA A 127 -6.48 20.72 -7.93
N LYS A 128 -7.49 21.53 -7.61
CA LYS A 128 -8.77 21.02 -7.08
C LYS A 128 -9.52 20.16 -8.08
N LYS A 129 -9.42 20.47 -9.38
CA LYS A 129 -10.13 19.74 -10.45
C LYS A 129 -9.30 18.61 -11.06
N GLU A 130 -7.97 18.78 -11.15
CA GLU A 130 -7.11 17.91 -11.92
C GLU A 130 -6.40 16.85 -11.07
N PHE A 131 -6.10 17.13 -9.80
CA PHE A 131 -5.33 16.24 -8.95
C PHE A 131 -6.02 14.89 -8.74
N GLY A 132 -7.35 14.87 -8.56
CA GLY A 132 -8.10 13.64 -8.43
C GLY A 132 -7.88 12.68 -9.59
N PHE A 133 -7.93 13.19 -10.83
CA PHE A 133 -7.66 12.39 -12.03
C PHE A 133 -6.21 11.89 -12.07
N VAL A 134 -5.23 12.76 -11.83
CA VAL A 134 -3.81 12.38 -11.85
C VAL A 134 -3.52 11.34 -10.75
N ARG A 135 -4.04 11.56 -9.54
CA ARG A 135 -3.83 10.65 -8.40
C ARG A 135 -4.52 9.28 -8.57
N MET A 136 -5.67 9.25 -9.27
CA MET A 136 -6.35 8.01 -9.64
C MET A 136 -5.44 7.09 -10.47
N GLY A 137 -4.49 7.65 -11.26
CA GLY A 137 -3.45 6.90 -11.93
C GLY A 137 -2.68 5.98 -10.99
N GLY A 138 -2.44 6.40 -9.73
CA GLY A 138 -1.77 5.56 -8.73
C GLY A 138 -2.58 4.31 -8.37
N THR A 139 -3.86 4.44 -8.06
CA THR A 139 -4.72 3.27 -7.76
C THR A 139 -4.86 2.37 -8.99
N LEU A 140 -5.00 2.95 -10.18
CA LEU A 140 -5.01 2.18 -11.42
C LEU A 140 -3.69 1.43 -11.66
N GLY A 141 -2.55 2.06 -11.39
CA GLY A 141 -1.23 1.44 -11.48
C GLY A 141 -1.11 0.21 -10.58
N TRP A 142 -1.57 0.33 -9.33
CA TRP A 142 -1.62 -0.80 -8.40
C TRP A 142 -2.50 -1.95 -8.91
N ILE A 143 -3.70 -1.64 -9.43
CA ILE A 143 -4.60 -2.64 -10.01
C ILE A 143 -3.94 -3.31 -11.22
N LEU A 144 -3.41 -2.51 -12.15
CA LEU A 144 -2.76 -3.01 -13.36
C LEU A 144 -1.54 -3.89 -13.06
N ALA A 145 -0.84 -3.65 -11.94
CA ALA A 145 0.30 -4.46 -11.52
C ALA A 145 -0.07 -5.93 -11.26
N ALA A 146 -1.30 -6.21 -10.87
CA ALA A 146 -1.76 -7.57 -10.57
C ALA A 146 -1.97 -8.43 -11.85
N TRP A 147 -2.39 -7.83 -12.94
CA TRP A 147 -2.90 -8.54 -14.13
C TRP A 147 -1.86 -9.24 -15.00
N PRO A 148 -0.63 -8.74 -15.21
CA PRO A 148 0.40 -9.49 -15.93
C PRO A 148 0.67 -10.89 -15.32
N PHE A 149 0.49 -11.02 -14.01
CA PHE A 149 0.76 -12.26 -13.29
C PHE A 149 -0.27 -13.35 -13.55
N THR A 150 -1.44 -13.05 -14.15
CA THR A 150 -2.37 -14.04 -14.67
C THR A 150 -1.73 -14.93 -15.75
N PHE A 151 -0.71 -14.44 -16.45
CA PHE A 151 0.04 -15.16 -17.47
C PHE A 151 1.48 -15.48 -17.04
N ILE A 152 2.11 -14.66 -16.18
CA ILE A 152 3.48 -14.93 -15.71
C ILE A 152 3.52 -16.14 -14.76
N LEU A 153 2.49 -16.28 -13.90
CA LEU A 153 2.43 -17.34 -12.89
C LEU A 153 1.61 -18.55 -13.37
N VAL A 154 1.73 -18.92 -14.65
CA VAL A 154 1.05 -20.07 -15.29
C VAL A 154 2.02 -21.24 -15.40
N ASP A 155 1.50 -22.44 -15.20
CA ASP A 155 2.19 -23.70 -15.55
C ASP A 155 2.16 -23.91 -17.08
N TRP A 156 3.06 -23.24 -17.77
CA TRP A 156 3.17 -23.37 -19.24
C TRP A 156 3.55 -24.76 -19.72
N ALA A 157 4.16 -25.59 -18.86
CA ALA A 157 4.43 -26.99 -19.20
C ALA A 157 3.12 -27.79 -19.24
N GLY A 158 2.27 -27.61 -18.22
CA GLY A 158 0.95 -28.20 -18.17
C GLY A 158 0.04 -27.74 -19.32
N VAL A 159 0.04 -26.44 -19.64
CA VAL A 159 -0.73 -25.87 -20.77
C VAL A 159 -0.30 -26.52 -22.09
N ARG A 160 1.01 -26.65 -22.34
CA ARG A 160 1.52 -27.33 -23.55
C ARG A 160 1.14 -28.80 -23.61
N ALA A 161 1.20 -29.48 -22.46
CA ALA A 161 0.84 -30.92 -22.37
C ALA A 161 -0.66 -31.15 -22.65
N ALA A 162 -1.52 -30.20 -22.20
CA ALA A 162 -2.97 -30.27 -22.47
C ALA A 162 -3.34 -30.03 -23.94
N ALA A 163 -2.40 -29.49 -24.75
CA ALA A 163 -2.54 -29.23 -26.18
C ALA A 163 -3.90 -28.63 -26.59
N PRO A 164 -4.35 -27.50 -25.99
CA PRO A 164 -5.66 -26.92 -26.28
C PRO A 164 -5.75 -26.47 -27.74
N ARG A 165 -6.88 -26.75 -28.39
CA ARG A 165 -7.11 -26.37 -29.77
C ARG A 165 -7.89 -25.07 -29.90
N GLY A 166 -7.27 -24.09 -30.56
CA GLY A 166 -7.85 -22.77 -30.78
C GLY A 166 -7.58 -21.77 -29.63
N LEU A 167 -7.70 -20.47 -29.95
CA LEU A 167 -7.32 -19.37 -29.05
C LEU A 167 -8.13 -19.38 -27.74
N VAL A 168 -9.44 -19.58 -27.81
CA VAL A 168 -10.31 -19.56 -26.62
C VAL A 168 -9.98 -20.69 -25.65
N ALA A 169 -9.78 -21.91 -26.17
CA ALA A 169 -9.38 -23.05 -25.34
C ALA A 169 -7.98 -22.86 -24.76
N TRP A 170 -7.06 -22.27 -25.52
CA TRP A 170 -5.71 -21.97 -25.05
C TRP A 170 -5.71 -20.95 -23.91
N ILE A 171 -6.46 -19.83 -24.07
CA ILE A 171 -6.61 -18.82 -23.02
C ILE A 171 -7.27 -19.43 -21.78
N GLY A 172 -8.35 -20.19 -21.94
CA GLY A 172 -9.05 -20.84 -20.83
C GLY A 172 -8.15 -21.80 -20.06
N THR A 173 -7.37 -22.63 -20.79
CA THR A 173 -6.39 -23.54 -20.17
C THR A 173 -5.30 -22.78 -19.44
N ALA A 174 -4.73 -21.74 -20.05
CA ALA A 174 -3.69 -20.92 -19.42
C ALA A 174 -4.19 -20.25 -18.14
N LEU A 175 -5.38 -19.64 -18.18
CA LEU A 175 -5.97 -18.99 -17.00
C LEU A 175 -6.35 -19.98 -15.88
N GLY A 176 -6.67 -21.23 -16.24
CA GLY A 176 -6.97 -22.31 -15.28
C GLY A 176 -5.73 -23.05 -14.74
N SER A 177 -4.56 -22.86 -15.34
CA SER A 177 -3.33 -23.59 -15.01
C SER A 177 -2.34 -22.73 -14.20
N GLY A 178 -2.78 -22.08 -13.14
CA GLY A 178 -1.89 -21.29 -12.27
C GLY A 178 -0.92 -22.17 -11.49
N LEU A 179 0.32 -21.68 -11.32
CA LEU A 179 1.32 -22.32 -10.49
C LEU A 179 0.85 -22.42 -9.04
N THR A 180 1.24 -23.49 -8.35
CA THR A 180 0.94 -23.75 -6.93
C THR A 180 2.19 -24.24 -6.20
N GLY A 181 2.13 -24.28 -4.86
CA GLY A 181 3.18 -24.85 -4.02
C GLY A 181 4.57 -24.28 -4.29
N GLN A 182 5.58 -25.13 -4.43
CA GLN A 182 6.97 -24.73 -4.63
C GLN A 182 7.23 -24.03 -5.97
N ALA A 183 6.51 -24.43 -7.02
CA ALA A 183 6.63 -23.78 -8.33
C ALA A 183 6.18 -22.30 -8.28
N LEU A 184 5.07 -22.02 -7.61
CA LEU A 184 4.62 -20.64 -7.36
C LEU A 184 5.66 -19.85 -6.55
N LYS A 185 6.18 -20.42 -5.47
CA LYS A 185 7.18 -19.77 -4.63
C LYS A 185 8.43 -19.39 -5.43
N GLN A 186 8.93 -20.29 -6.28
CA GLN A 186 10.08 -20.02 -7.16
C GLN A 186 9.77 -18.95 -8.22
N ALA A 187 8.57 -18.97 -8.79
CA ALA A 187 8.14 -18.02 -9.81
C ALA A 187 7.86 -16.63 -9.25
N THR A 188 7.65 -16.47 -7.94
CA THR A 188 7.42 -15.16 -7.30
C THR A 188 8.57 -14.18 -7.53
N ARG A 189 9.79 -14.63 -7.82
CA ARG A 189 10.90 -13.77 -8.24
C ARG A 189 10.56 -12.83 -9.41
N TRP A 190 9.64 -13.22 -10.26
CA TRP A 190 9.22 -12.41 -11.41
C TRP A 190 8.51 -11.13 -10.98
N THR A 191 7.97 -11.06 -9.77
CA THR A 191 7.38 -9.83 -9.22
C THR A 191 8.41 -8.73 -9.09
N PHE A 192 9.62 -9.06 -8.64
CA PHE A 192 10.75 -8.12 -8.52
C PHE A 192 11.30 -7.74 -9.90
N ILE A 193 11.38 -8.68 -10.83
CA ILE A 193 11.86 -8.44 -12.19
C ILE A 193 10.93 -7.48 -12.92
N VAL A 194 9.61 -7.71 -12.85
CA VAL A 194 8.59 -6.83 -13.47
C VAL A 194 8.62 -5.45 -12.80
N ALA A 195 8.64 -5.38 -11.46
CA ALA A 195 8.73 -4.11 -10.74
C ALA A 195 9.99 -3.32 -11.13
N GLY A 196 11.13 -3.99 -11.23
CA GLY A 196 12.39 -3.39 -11.65
C GLY A 196 12.37 -2.88 -13.10
N ALA A 197 11.83 -3.67 -14.01
CA ALA A 197 11.68 -3.26 -15.41
C ALA A 197 10.81 -1.99 -15.54
N VAL A 198 9.67 -1.92 -14.83
CA VAL A 198 8.82 -0.73 -14.83
C VAL A 198 9.49 0.45 -14.14
N SER A 199 10.27 0.22 -13.06
CA SER A 199 11.05 1.29 -12.40
C SER A 199 12.09 1.88 -13.35
N LEU A 200 12.82 1.06 -14.10
CA LEU A 200 13.77 1.53 -15.12
C LEU A 200 13.05 2.24 -16.27
N ALA A 201 11.87 1.77 -16.67
CA ALA A 201 11.04 2.46 -17.64
C ALA A 201 10.58 3.84 -17.13
N LEU A 202 10.22 3.96 -15.84
CA LEU A 202 9.87 5.25 -15.23
C LEU A 202 11.09 6.17 -15.13
N ALA A 203 12.28 5.63 -14.85
CA ALA A 203 13.52 6.40 -14.88
C ALA A 203 13.75 7.02 -16.26
N ALA A 204 13.58 6.26 -17.35
CA ALA A 204 13.65 6.78 -18.70
C ALA A 204 12.50 7.76 -19.02
N TYR A 205 11.29 7.44 -18.59
CA TYR A 205 10.10 8.29 -18.79
C TYR A 205 10.21 9.65 -18.09
N SER A 206 10.95 9.72 -16.98
CA SER A 206 11.17 10.97 -16.23
C SER A 206 11.80 12.07 -17.11
N LEU A 207 12.57 11.69 -18.13
CA LEU A 207 13.16 12.62 -19.10
C LEU A 207 12.11 13.33 -19.99
N LEU A 208 10.90 12.77 -20.07
CA LEU A 208 9.78 13.32 -20.83
C LEU A 208 8.82 14.16 -19.96
N LEU A 209 9.04 14.16 -18.63
CA LEU A 209 8.24 14.96 -17.72
C LEU A 209 8.56 16.45 -17.85
N PRO A 210 7.63 17.32 -17.50
CA PRO A 210 7.88 18.76 -17.53
C PRO A 210 8.92 19.15 -16.46
N HIS A 211 9.78 20.10 -16.82
CA HIS A 211 10.85 20.56 -15.93
C HIS A 211 10.29 21.21 -14.65
N THR A 212 10.69 20.68 -13.51
CA THR A 212 10.26 21.12 -12.18
C THR A 212 11.49 21.56 -11.38
N PRO A 213 11.87 22.86 -11.44
CA PRO A 213 13.08 23.35 -10.81
C PRO A 213 13.02 23.27 -9.27
N PRO A 214 14.17 23.22 -8.59
CA PRO A 214 14.22 23.22 -7.12
C PRO A 214 13.60 24.47 -6.54
N LYS A 215 12.86 24.30 -5.43
CA LYS A 215 12.21 25.41 -4.72
C LYS A 215 13.26 26.25 -3.98
N LYS A 216 13.55 27.46 -4.44
CA LYS A 216 14.42 28.40 -3.71
C LYS A 216 13.74 28.80 -2.39
N LYS A 217 14.53 28.86 -1.29
CA LYS A 217 14.04 29.44 -0.04
C LYS A 217 13.53 30.86 -0.30
N ALA A 218 12.31 31.16 0.14
CA ALA A 218 11.88 32.54 0.22
C ALA A 218 12.82 33.28 1.20
N PRO A 219 13.35 34.48 0.84
CA PRO A 219 14.10 35.31 1.78
C PRO A 219 13.20 35.62 2.99
N GLY A 220 13.59 35.18 4.19
CA GLY A 220 12.81 35.42 5.41
C GLY A 220 11.97 34.24 5.93
N ALA A 221 12.05 33.04 5.32
CA ALA A 221 11.45 31.86 5.93
C ALA A 221 12.12 31.58 7.28
N SER A 222 11.40 31.96 8.32
CA SER A 222 11.84 31.95 9.72
C SER A 222 12.03 30.51 10.21
N SER A 223 12.81 30.36 11.26
CA SER A 223 13.09 29.14 12.03
C SER A 223 11.84 28.42 12.60
N THR A 224 10.65 28.92 12.32
CA THR A 224 9.34 28.39 12.77
C THR A 224 9.09 26.96 12.23
N GLU A 225 9.59 26.63 11.04
CA GLU A 225 9.51 25.23 10.52
C GLU A 225 10.29 24.22 11.37
N ARG A 226 11.30 24.68 12.12
CA ARG A 226 12.15 23.80 12.95
C ARG A 226 11.40 23.19 14.14
N PHE A 227 10.31 23.81 14.58
CA PHE A 227 9.53 23.41 15.77
C PHE A 227 8.09 23.00 15.45
N ALA A 228 7.68 23.04 14.17
CA ALA A 228 6.32 22.67 13.78
C ALA A 228 5.97 21.22 14.17
N TRP A 229 6.93 20.29 14.18
CA TRP A 229 6.73 18.93 14.67
C TRP A 229 6.47 18.88 16.20
N LEU A 230 7.12 19.75 16.99
CA LEU A 230 6.88 19.89 18.43
C LEU A 230 5.46 20.42 18.72
N GLU A 231 4.98 21.34 17.88
CA GLU A 231 3.60 21.83 17.97
C GLU A 231 2.62 20.72 17.61
N ALA A 232 2.89 19.94 16.56
CA ALA A 232 2.08 18.78 16.22
C ALA A 232 2.02 17.75 17.38
N VAL A 233 3.15 17.46 18.04
CA VAL A 233 3.17 16.60 19.23
C VAL A 233 2.38 17.19 20.40
N ARG A 234 2.40 18.52 20.58
CA ARG A 234 1.58 19.19 21.61
C ARG A 234 0.07 18.97 21.40
N LEU A 235 -0.37 18.75 20.16
CA LEU A 235 -1.78 18.46 19.85
C LEU A 235 -2.26 17.14 20.44
N LEU A 236 -1.35 16.18 20.71
CA LEU A 236 -1.68 14.93 21.42
C LEU A 236 -2.13 15.17 22.88
N LYS A 237 -1.91 16.34 23.45
CA LYS A 237 -2.51 16.73 24.73
C LYS A 237 -4.04 16.83 24.69
N ARG A 238 -4.63 16.96 23.48
CA ARG A 238 -6.09 16.93 23.29
C ARG A 238 -6.55 15.46 23.26
N PRO A 239 -7.43 15.02 24.19
CA PRO A 239 -7.75 13.59 24.35
C PRO A 239 -8.25 12.93 23.05
N PHE A 240 -9.13 13.59 22.31
CA PHE A 240 -9.67 13.02 21.07
C PHE A 240 -8.61 12.89 19.96
N VAL A 241 -7.58 13.75 19.92
CA VAL A 241 -6.47 13.64 18.97
C VAL A 241 -5.59 12.46 19.34
N LEU A 242 -5.27 12.31 20.62
CA LEU A 242 -4.49 11.17 21.13
C LEU A 242 -5.21 9.84 20.83
N VAL A 243 -6.51 9.79 21.12
CA VAL A 243 -7.33 8.60 20.83
C VAL A 243 -7.30 8.26 19.35
N LEU A 244 -7.55 9.23 18.47
CA LEU A 244 -7.50 9.01 17.03
C LEU A 244 -6.11 8.59 16.54
N TRP A 245 -5.06 9.16 17.10
CA TRP A 245 -3.67 8.86 16.77
C TRP A 245 -3.29 7.42 17.16
N LEU A 246 -3.72 6.95 18.34
CA LEU A 246 -3.53 5.56 18.79
C LEU A 246 -4.35 4.58 17.94
N ILE A 247 -5.60 4.95 17.61
CA ILE A 247 -6.44 4.12 16.73
C ILE A 247 -5.84 4.05 15.32
N ALA A 248 -5.26 5.15 14.81
CA ALA A 248 -4.58 5.13 13.51
C ALA A 248 -3.40 4.15 13.49
N PHE A 249 -2.66 4.01 14.59
CA PHE A 249 -1.63 2.97 14.74
C PHE A 249 -2.24 1.57 14.70
N VAL A 250 -3.28 1.30 15.52
CA VAL A 250 -3.91 -0.02 15.60
C VAL A 250 -4.53 -0.42 14.26
N ASP A 251 -5.23 0.50 13.60
CA ASP A 251 -5.88 0.23 12.32
C ASP A 251 -4.84 0.01 11.20
N ALA A 252 -3.74 0.77 11.21
CA ALA A 252 -2.62 0.55 10.27
C ALA A 252 -1.93 -0.79 10.52
N PHE A 253 -1.75 -1.21 11.76
CA PHE A 253 -1.27 -2.55 12.11
C PHE A 253 -2.18 -3.63 11.54
N VAL A 254 -3.48 -3.56 11.82
CA VAL A 254 -4.51 -4.50 11.32
C VAL A 254 -4.55 -4.50 9.78
N HIS A 255 -4.51 -3.33 9.16
CA HIS A 255 -4.50 -3.18 7.71
C HIS A 255 -3.28 -3.87 7.07
N ASN A 256 -2.10 -3.76 7.66
CA ASN A 256 -0.90 -4.37 7.13
C ASN A 256 -0.84 -5.88 7.36
N LEU A 257 -1.48 -6.42 8.40
CA LEU A 257 -1.66 -7.87 8.56
C LEU A 257 -2.46 -8.48 7.40
N TYR A 258 -3.36 -7.73 6.76
CA TYR A 258 -3.99 -8.16 5.53
C TYR A 258 -2.95 -8.46 4.43
N PHE A 259 -2.03 -7.56 4.15
CA PHE A 259 -0.99 -7.79 3.14
C PHE A 259 -0.06 -8.94 3.56
N ASN A 260 0.30 -9.02 4.85
CA ASN A 260 1.19 -10.06 5.37
C ASN A 260 0.64 -11.49 5.16
N TRP A 261 -0.66 -11.69 5.28
CA TRP A 261 -1.22 -13.05 5.38
C TRP A 261 -2.16 -13.43 4.25
N THR A 262 -2.84 -12.48 3.61
CA THR A 262 -3.88 -12.79 2.62
C THR A 262 -3.34 -13.57 1.43
N GLY A 263 -2.20 -13.17 0.86
CA GLY A 263 -1.61 -13.90 -0.28
C GLY A 263 -1.27 -15.35 0.06
N THR A 264 -0.71 -15.58 1.25
CA THR A 264 -0.41 -16.93 1.77
C THR A 264 -1.69 -17.74 1.99
N PHE A 265 -2.70 -17.15 2.61
CA PHE A 265 -4.01 -17.79 2.86
C PHE A 265 -4.74 -18.15 1.58
N LEU A 266 -4.79 -17.24 0.60
CA LEU A 266 -5.44 -17.49 -0.69
C LEU A 266 -4.78 -18.65 -1.44
N GLY A 267 -3.43 -18.73 -1.44
CA GLY A 267 -2.67 -19.73 -2.18
C GLY A 267 -2.44 -21.05 -1.43
N ALA A 268 -2.68 -21.10 -0.12
CA ALA A 268 -2.54 -22.33 0.66
C ALA A 268 -3.60 -23.35 0.24
N ALA A 269 -3.21 -24.63 0.22
CA ALA A 269 -4.11 -25.74 -0.10
C ALA A 269 -5.28 -25.81 0.91
N ARG A 270 -6.43 -26.28 0.47
CA ARG A 270 -7.63 -26.39 1.34
C ARG A 270 -7.42 -27.35 2.49
N GLU A 271 -6.67 -28.42 2.26
CA GLU A 271 -6.29 -29.42 3.27
C GLU A 271 -5.39 -28.80 4.37
N ALA A 272 -4.69 -27.72 4.03
CA ALA A 272 -3.88 -26.95 4.98
C ALA A 272 -4.64 -25.71 5.55
N GLY A 273 -5.97 -25.69 5.43
CA GLY A 273 -6.82 -24.61 5.96
C GLY A 273 -6.88 -23.34 5.08
N GLY A 274 -6.25 -23.35 3.90
CA GLY A 274 -6.27 -22.24 2.95
C GLY A 274 -7.49 -22.27 2.00
N VAL A 275 -7.52 -21.31 1.05
CA VAL A 275 -8.61 -21.18 0.08
C VAL A 275 -8.39 -21.99 -1.19
N GLY A 276 -7.12 -22.26 -1.55
CA GLY A 276 -6.75 -23.00 -2.75
C GLY A 276 -6.91 -22.19 -4.05
N ILE A 277 -6.73 -20.88 -4.01
CA ILE A 277 -6.71 -20.02 -5.21
C ILE A 277 -5.42 -20.29 -6.00
N PRO A 278 -5.52 -20.58 -7.31
CA PRO A 278 -4.33 -20.72 -8.17
C PRO A 278 -3.44 -19.47 -8.13
N GLY A 279 -2.12 -19.65 -8.17
CA GLY A 279 -1.14 -18.59 -7.95
C GLY A 279 -1.29 -17.39 -8.87
N ASN A 280 -1.69 -17.62 -10.13
CA ASN A 280 -1.93 -16.56 -11.11
C ASN A 280 -3.18 -15.71 -10.81
N TRP A 281 -4.06 -16.11 -9.90
CA TRP A 281 -5.25 -15.36 -9.49
C TRP A 281 -5.12 -14.69 -8.13
N ILE A 282 -4.08 -14.96 -7.34
CA ILE A 282 -3.92 -14.37 -6.00
C ILE A 282 -3.88 -12.84 -6.09
N MET A 283 -3.01 -12.27 -6.92
CA MET A 283 -2.89 -10.81 -7.06
C MET A 283 -4.14 -10.17 -7.68
N PRO A 284 -4.75 -10.70 -8.76
CA PRO A 284 -6.02 -10.21 -9.27
C PRO A 284 -7.14 -10.21 -8.23
N VAL A 285 -7.29 -11.28 -7.44
CA VAL A 285 -8.28 -11.33 -6.34
C VAL A 285 -8.02 -10.24 -5.32
N MET A 286 -6.77 -10.06 -4.88
CA MET A 286 -6.43 -8.98 -3.95
C MET A 286 -6.69 -7.60 -4.57
N SER A 287 -6.51 -7.41 -5.88
CA SER A 287 -6.76 -6.12 -6.57
C SER A 287 -8.23 -5.67 -6.57
N LEU A 288 -9.18 -6.58 -6.30
CA LEU A 288 -10.60 -6.22 -6.13
C LEU A 288 -10.79 -5.23 -4.96
N GLY A 289 -9.92 -5.31 -3.96
CA GLY A 289 -9.89 -4.36 -2.85
C GLY A 289 -9.62 -2.92 -3.32
N GLN A 290 -8.66 -2.74 -4.23
CA GLN A 290 -8.32 -1.42 -4.77
C GLN A 290 -9.37 -0.90 -5.77
N VAL A 291 -10.02 -1.80 -6.52
CA VAL A 291 -11.19 -1.43 -7.33
C VAL A 291 -12.30 -0.89 -6.44
N SER A 292 -12.59 -1.58 -5.34
CA SER A 292 -13.57 -1.12 -4.34
C SER A 292 -13.15 0.18 -3.67
N GLU A 293 -11.87 0.39 -3.40
CA GLU A 293 -11.33 1.66 -2.86
C GLU A 293 -11.71 2.82 -3.76
N LEU A 294 -11.48 2.69 -5.07
CA LEU A 294 -11.84 3.71 -6.06
C LEU A 294 -13.33 4.08 -6.00
N LEU A 295 -14.19 3.07 -5.96
CA LEU A 295 -15.65 3.25 -5.87
C LEU A 295 -16.07 3.87 -4.52
N THR A 296 -15.47 3.42 -3.42
CA THR A 296 -15.77 3.93 -2.08
C THR A 296 -15.34 5.39 -1.92
N MET A 297 -14.21 5.78 -2.52
CA MET A 297 -13.75 7.17 -2.52
C MET A 297 -14.73 8.11 -3.23
N LEU A 298 -15.44 7.67 -4.27
CA LEU A 298 -16.47 8.47 -4.95
C LEU A 298 -17.64 8.82 -4.05
N VAL A 299 -17.99 7.95 -3.10
CA VAL A 299 -19.12 8.15 -2.18
C VAL A 299 -18.70 8.69 -0.81
N LEU A 300 -17.39 8.75 -0.52
CA LEU A 300 -16.87 9.17 0.79
C LEU A 300 -17.41 10.51 1.25
N GLY A 301 -17.42 11.53 0.37
CA GLY A 301 -17.91 12.87 0.70
C GLY A 301 -19.39 12.87 1.13
N ILE A 302 -20.23 12.07 0.45
CA ILE A 302 -21.65 11.93 0.77
C ILE A 302 -21.82 11.24 2.12
N VAL A 303 -21.07 10.16 2.36
CA VAL A 303 -21.13 9.39 3.61
C VAL A 303 -20.66 10.25 4.77
N LEU A 304 -19.53 10.95 4.61
CA LEU A 304 -18.96 11.83 5.63
C LEU A 304 -19.92 12.97 6.00
N LYS A 305 -20.58 13.57 5.01
CA LYS A 305 -21.59 14.61 5.24
C LYS A 305 -22.81 14.09 6.01
N LYS A 306 -23.27 12.85 5.75
CA LYS A 306 -24.45 12.26 6.39
C LYS A 306 -24.17 11.69 7.77
N LEU A 307 -23.03 11.02 7.95
CA LEU A 307 -22.72 10.26 9.17
C LEU A 307 -21.73 10.99 10.09
N GLY A 308 -20.99 11.98 9.57
CA GLY A 308 -19.91 12.66 10.29
C GLY A 308 -18.67 11.79 10.50
N TRP A 309 -17.64 12.38 11.12
CA TRP A 309 -16.30 11.78 11.27
C TRP A 309 -16.32 10.43 11.99
N ARG A 310 -16.98 10.40 13.15
CA ARG A 310 -16.96 9.24 14.05
C ARG A 310 -17.56 8.00 13.43
N TRP A 311 -18.77 8.10 12.86
CA TRP A 311 -19.46 6.96 12.29
C TRP A 311 -18.82 6.49 10.98
N THR A 312 -18.32 7.42 10.16
CA THR A 312 -17.61 7.05 8.93
C THR A 312 -16.35 6.24 9.25
N MET A 313 -15.51 6.72 10.19
CA MET A 313 -14.32 5.99 10.62
C MET A 313 -14.66 4.64 11.28
N LEU A 314 -15.73 4.59 12.08
CA LEU A 314 -16.19 3.35 12.73
C LEU A 314 -16.55 2.28 11.70
N ILE A 315 -17.27 2.64 10.63
CA ILE A 315 -17.59 1.71 9.53
C ILE A 315 -16.31 1.21 8.86
N GLY A 316 -15.31 2.08 8.66
CA GLY A 316 -14.00 1.69 8.12
C GLY A 316 -13.32 0.61 8.97
N ILE A 317 -13.22 0.81 10.29
CA ILE A 317 -12.61 -0.16 11.20
C ILE A 317 -13.42 -1.46 11.26
N LEU A 318 -14.76 -1.38 11.32
CA LEU A 318 -15.62 -2.55 11.30
C LEU A 318 -15.52 -3.34 9.99
N GLY A 319 -15.19 -2.69 8.88
CA GLY A 319 -14.84 -3.35 7.63
C GLY A 319 -13.65 -4.30 7.76
N HIS A 320 -12.60 -3.91 8.51
CA HIS A 320 -11.48 -4.80 8.82
C HIS A 320 -11.95 -6.00 9.65
N ALA A 321 -12.69 -5.76 10.73
CA ALA A 321 -13.20 -6.83 11.58
C ALA A 321 -14.07 -7.82 10.79
N GLY A 322 -14.99 -7.31 9.96
CA GLY A 322 -15.85 -8.13 9.10
C GLY A 322 -15.08 -8.97 8.10
N ARG A 323 -14.07 -8.39 7.42
CA ARG A 323 -13.23 -9.12 6.48
C ARG A 323 -12.47 -10.25 7.16
N PHE A 324 -11.82 -10.00 8.28
CA PHE A 324 -11.06 -11.03 9.00
C PHE A 324 -11.96 -12.08 9.65
N ALA A 325 -13.17 -11.71 10.10
CA ALA A 325 -14.17 -12.68 10.53
C ALA A 325 -14.56 -13.62 9.38
N VAL A 326 -14.79 -13.09 8.18
CA VAL A 326 -15.08 -13.93 7.00
C VAL A 326 -13.90 -14.84 6.67
N TYR A 327 -12.66 -14.37 6.75
CA TYR A 327 -11.48 -15.22 6.55
C TYR A 327 -11.38 -16.33 7.59
N ALA A 328 -11.70 -16.04 8.86
CA ALA A 328 -11.63 -17.01 9.95
C ALA A 328 -12.70 -18.11 9.84
N PHE A 329 -13.90 -17.79 9.35
CA PHE A 329 -15.04 -18.70 9.42
C PHE A 329 -15.49 -19.28 8.09
N PHE A 330 -15.11 -18.70 6.95
CA PHE A 330 -15.59 -19.07 5.63
C PHE A 330 -14.48 -19.47 4.65
N ALA A 331 -13.33 -19.94 5.13
CA ALA A 331 -12.19 -20.35 4.29
C ALA A 331 -12.57 -21.41 3.22
N SER A 332 -13.53 -22.28 3.53
CA SER A 332 -14.03 -23.31 2.61
C SER A 332 -14.91 -22.78 1.47
N ALA A 333 -15.30 -21.49 1.50
CA ALA A 333 -16.16 -20.85 0.51
C ALA A 333 -15.38 -19.81 -0.33
N PRO A 334 -14.63 -20.23 -1.38
CA PRO A 334 -13.74 -19.32 -2.13
C PRO A 334 -14.43 -18.07 -2.66
N TRP A 335 -15.68 -18.20 -3.12
CA TRP A 335 -16.43 -17.05 -3.65
C TRP A 335 -16.76 -16.01 -2.59
N VAL A 336 -17.01 -16.43 -1.35
CA VAL A 336 -17.20 -15.52 -0.20
C VAL A 336 -15.90 -14.79 0.10
N ILE A 337 -14.76 -15.51 0.07
CA ILE A 337 -13.43 -14.95 0.27
C ILE A 337 -13.05 -13.95 -0.84
N VAL A 338 -13.41 -14.24 -2.09
CA VAL A 338 -13.22 -13.31 -3.22
C VAL A 338 -14.11 -12.08 -3.04
N GLY A 339 -15.38 -12.28 -2.73
CA GLY A 339 -16.35 -11.17 -2.57
C GLY A 339 -15.99 -10.23 -1.41
N VAL A 340 -15.49 -10.76 -0.29
CA VAL A 340 -15.16 -9.95 0.88
C VAL A 340 -13.96 -9.01 0.67
N GLN A 341 -13.16 -9.21 -0.41
CA GLN A 341 -12.09 -8.27 -0.78
C GLN A 341 -12.62 -6.83 -0.97
N VAL A 342 -13.89 -6.67 -1.34
CA VAL A 342 -14.55 -5.36 -1.49
C VAL A 342 -14.51 -4.54 -0.19
N LEU A 343 -14.49 -5.18 0.98
CA LEU A 343 -14.37 -4.47 2.26
C LEU A 343 -13.05 -3.70 2.41
N HIS A 344 -12.00 -4.07 1.67
CA HIS A 344 -10.73 -3.35 1.70
C HIS A 344 -10.87 -1.87 1.33
N GLY A 345 -11.66 -1.58 0.29
CA GLY A 345 -11.91 -0.18 -0.11
C GLY A 345 -12.67 0.61 0.96
N ILE A 346 -13.64 -0.03 1.62
CA ILE A 346 -14.38 0.58 2.74
C ILE A 346 -13.42 0.90 3.89
N CYS A 347 -12.56 -0.06 4.27
CA CYS A 347 -11.57 0.14 5.32
C CYS A 347 -10.67 1.34 5.02
N TYR A 348 -10.10 1.41 3.81
CA TYR A 348 -9.16 2.46 3.43
C TYR A 348 -9.83 3.83 3.35
N ALA A 349 -10.91 3.94 2.58
CA ALA A 349 -11.57 5.22 2.34
C ALA A 349 -12.23 5.78 3.61
N PHE A 350 -12.96 4.95 4.34
CA PHE A 350 -13.74 5.43 5.48
C PHE A 350 -12.92 5.59 6.76
N PHE A 351 -11.73 4.98 6.84
CA PHE A 351 -10.83 5.27 7.95
C PHE A 351 -9.66 6.16 7.51
N PHE A 352 -8.70 5.67 6.74
CA PHE A 352 -7.45 6.41 6.47
C PHE A 352 -7.68 7.71 5.70
N ALA A 353 -8.45 7.70 4.60
CA ALA A 353 -8.73 8.94 3.87
C ALA A 353 -9.54 9.92 4.73
N THR A 354 -10.46 9.42 5.56
CA THR A 354 -11.21 10.25 6.49
C THR A 354 -10.32 10.88 7.56
N VAL A 355 -9.32 10.16 8.10
CA VAL A 355 -8.32 10.72 9.03
C VAL A 355 -7.56 11.87 8.37
N TYR A 356 -7.10 11.72 7.12
CA TYR A 356 -6.40 12.80 6.42
C TYR A 356 -7.27 14.02 6.18
N ILE A 357 -8.55 13.82 5.79
CA ILE A 357 -9.51 14.90 5.60
C ILE A 357 -9.81 15.59 6.94
N PHE A 358 -9.97 14.82 8.02
CA PHE A 358 -10.16 15.35 9.37
C PHE A 358 -8.99 16.23 9.80
N VAL A 359 -7.76 15.75 9.63
CA VAL A 359 -6.55 16.51 9.96
C VAL A 359 -6.50 17.81 9.15
N ASP A 360 -6.79 17.75 7.86
CA ASP A 360 -6.81 18.93 7.00
C ASP A 360 -7.88 19.95 7.40
N SER A 361 -9.05 19.48 7.81
CA SER A 361 -10.18 20.35 8.19
C SER A 361 -10.07 20.93 9.59
N TYR A 362 -9.55 20.15 10.54
CA TYR A 362 -9.55 20.51 11.95
C TYR A 362 -8.34 21.35 12.40
N PHE A 363 -7.15 21.04 11.84
CA PHE A 363 -5.92 21.70 12.29
C PHE A 363 -5.69 23.04 11.58
N PRO A 364 -5.16 24.06 12.29
CA PRO A 364 -4.77 25.35 11.70
C PRO A 364 -3.78 25.17 10.55
N LYS A 365 -3.81 26.07 9.56
CA LYS A 365 -3.02 25.98 8.33
C LYS A 365 -1.51 25.87 8.57
N ASP A 366 -1.01 26.56 9.58
CA ASP A 366 0.41 26.64 9.99
C ASP A 366 0.95 25.31 10.56
N VAL A 367 0.10 24.52 11.25
CA VAL A 367 0.50 23.23 11.84
C VAL A 367 -0.04 21.99 11.10
N ARG A 368 -0.87 22.19 10.07
CA ARG A 368 -1.58 21.14 9.35
C ARG A 368 -0.64 20.10 8.73
N SER A 369 0.41 20.55 8.04
CA SER A 369 1.41 19.68 7.43
C SER A 369 2.12 18.81 8.46
N SER A 370 2.47 19.39 9.60
CA SER A 370 3.12 18.67 10.70
C SER A 370 2.16 17.70 11.40
N ALA A 371 0.88 18.05 11.51
CA ALA A 371 -0.16 17.16 12.02
C ALA A 371 -0.36 15.96 11.07
N GLN A 372 -0.42 16.17 9.75
CA GLN A 372 -0.45 15.08 8.79
C GLN A 372 0.79 14.18 8.90
N GLY A 373 1.98 14.77 9.06
CA GLY A 373 3.21 14.03 9.31
C GLY A 373 3.13 13.16 10.56
N LEU A 374 2.57 13.69 11.66
CA LEU A 374 2.38 12.96 12.91
C LEU A 374 1.47 11.73 12.74
N PHE A 375 0.38 11.85 11.98
CA PHE A 375 -0.48 10.72 11.66
C PHE A 375 0.19 9.75 10.69
N ASN A 376 0.96 10.23 9.72
CA ASN A 376 1.73 9.39 8.81
C ASN A 376 2.76 8.52 9.53
N VAL A 377 3.38 9.01 10.61
CA VAL A 377 4.27 8.20 11.45
C VAL A 377 3.54 6.95 11.97
N MET A 378 2.26 7.06 12.34
CA MET A 378 1.46 5.90 12.76
C MET A 378 1.03 5.03 11.58
N ILE A 379 0.48 5.65 10.53
CA ILE A 379 -0.19 4.95 9.42
C ILE A 379 0.83 4.26 8.50
N LEU A 380 1.90 4.96 8.11
CA LEU A 380 2.90 4.47 7.15
C LEU A 380 4.21 3.98 7.81
N GLY A 381 4.41 4.33 9.08
CA GLY A 381 5.60 4.00 9.85
C GLY A 381 5.34 2.92 10.88
N LEU A 382 4.98 3.32 12.10
CA LEU A 382 4.95 2.43 13.27
C LEU A 382 3.95 1.28 13.16
N GLY A 383 2.74 1.52 12.58
CA GLY A 383 1.75 0.46 12.38
C GLY A 383 2.24 -0.61 11.40
N VAL A 384 2.85 -0.18 10.29
CA VAL A 384 3.46 -1.07 9.30
C VAL A 384 4.64 -1.84 9.90
N LEU A 385 5.52 -1.13 10.62
CA LEU A 385 6.69 -1.72 11.27
C LEU A 385 6.29 -2.80 12.28
N ALA A 386 5.27 -2.54 13.09
CA ALA A 386 4.73 -3.52 14.02
C ALA A 386 4.16 -4.75 13.31
N ALA A 387 3.36 -4.55 12.24
CA ALA A 387 2.79 -5.65 11.46
C ALA A 387 3.86 -6.49 10.77
N ASN A 388 4.85 -5.85 10.16
CA ASN A 388 5.95 -6.53 9.47
C ASN A 388 6.91 -7.26 10.43
N THR A 389 6.97 -6.84 11.69
CA THR A 389 7.78 -7.51 12.73
C THR A 389 7.01 -8.67 13.34
N LEU A 390 5.76 -8.46 13.73
CA LEU A 390 4.95 -9.47 14.39
C LEU A 390 4.33 -10.46 13.40
N GLY A 391 3.97 -10.01 12.20
CA GLY A 391 3.27 -10.83 11.22
C GLY A 391 3.99 -12.14 10.86
N PRO A 392 5.26 -12.11 10.44
CA PRO A 392 6.03 -13.34 10.14
C PRO A 392 6.19 -14.26 11.35
N TRP A 393 6.41 -13.68 12.53
CA TRP A 393 6.55 -14.45 13.75
C TRP A 393 5.23 -15.12 14.16
N LEU A 394 4.12 -14.39 14.13
CA LEU A 394 2.80 -14.92 14.45
C LEU A 394 2.44 -16.11 13.57
N ILE A 395 2.48 -15.91 12.22
CA ILE A 395 2.07 -16.98 11.30
C ILE A 395 2.99 -18.20 11.40
N GLN A 396 4.31 -18.03 11.53
CA GLN A 396 5.27 -19.14 11.45
C GLN A 396 5.52 -19.81 12.80
N SER A 397 5.52 -19.06 13.91
CA SER A 397 5.93 -19.57 15.21
C SER A 397 4.77 -19.79 16.18
N VAL A 398 3.64 -19.10 15.98
CA VAL A 398 2.49 -19.19 16.89
C VAL A 398 1.35 -20.01 16.26
N PHE A 399 1.01 -19.71 15.00
CA PHE A 399 -0.17 -20.29 14.36
C PHE A 399 0.15 -21.38 13.32
N THR A 400 1.41 -21.81 13.16
CA THR A 400 1.78 -22.94 12.31
C THR A 400 2.42 -24.04 13.13
N ALA A 401 1.82 -25.23 13.11
CA ALA A 401 2.35 -26.43 13.75
C ALA A 401 2.38 -27.58 12.73
N ALA A 402 3.47 -28.35 12.71
CA ALA A 402 3.66 -29.47 11.77
C ALA A 402 3.39 -29.12 10.28
N GLY A 403 3.70 -27.88 9.89
CA GLY A 403 3.50 -27.40 8.51
C GLY A 403 2.07 -26.99 8.16
N VAL A 404 1.13 -27.04 9.10
CA VAL A 404 -0.27 -26.60 8.93
C VAL A 404 -0.50 -25.30 9.70
N THR A 405 -1.05 -24.29 9.02
CA THR A 405 -1.37 -23.01 9.63
C THR A 405 -2.82 -22.98 10.11
N ASP A 406 -3.05 -22.66 11.39
CA ASP A 406 -4.37 -22.35 11.90
C ASP A 406 -4.80 -20.93 11.47
N PHE A 407 -5.28 -20.83 10.24
CA PHE A 407 -5.75 -19.55 9.68
C PHE A 407 -6.96 -19.00 10.43
N ARG A 408 -7.79 -19.83 11.04
CA ARG A 408 -8.94 -19.38 11.82
C ARG A 408 -8.48 -18.54 13.01
N SER A 409 -7.62 -19.09 13.84
CA SER A 409 -7.10 -18.39 15.02
C SER A 409 -6.22 -17.22 14.62
N LEU A 410 -5.43 -17.35 13.54
CA LEU A 410 -4.61 -16.27 12.99
C LEU A 410 -5.47 -15.04 12.64
N PHE A 411 -6.58 -15.22 11.91
CA PHE A 411 -7.43 -14.10 11.49
C PHE A 411 -8.38 -13.58 12.59
N LEU A 412 -8.66 -14.36 13.62
CA LEU A 412 -9.37 -13.86 14.81
C LEU A 412 -8.57 -12.79 15.55
N LEU A 413 -7.24 -12.84 15.53
CA LEU A 413 -6.39 -11.83 16.17
C LEU A 413 -6.64 -10.42 15.60
N PRO A 414 -6.47 -10.13 14.29
CA PRO A 414 -6.76 -8.81 13.74
C PRO A 414 -8.25 -8.47 13.77
N CYS A 415 -9.15 -9.45 13.70
CA CYS A 415 -10.59 -9.24 13.85
C CYS A 415 -10.90 -8.65 15.23
N LEU A 416 -10.45 -9.28 16.31
CA LEU A 416 -10.69 -8.82 17.68
C LEU A 416 -9.96 -7.51 17.99
N THR A 417 -8.76 -7.32 17.43
CA THR A 417 -8.01 -6.06 17.54
C THR A 417 -8.78 -4.91 16.89
N ALA A 418 -9.33 -5.12 15.69
CA ALA A 418 -10.16 -4.12 15.01
C ALA A 418 -11.46 -3.83 15.79
N LEU A 419 -12.12 -4.86 16.35
CA LEU A 419 -13.30 -4.66 17.20
C LEU A 419 -12.96 -3.84 18.46
N GLY A 420 -11.84 -4.11 19.11
CA GLY A 420 -11.36 -3.31 20.23
C GLY A 420 -11.10 -1.85 19.86
N ALA A 421 -10.47 -1.59 18.70
CA ALA A 421 -10.27 -0.25 18.17
C ALA A 421 -11.61 0.45 17.84
N ALA A 422 -12.58 -0.28 17.28
CA ALA A 422 -13.92 0.23 16.99
C ALA A 422 -14.64 0.64 18.27
N VAL A 423 -14.59 -0.17 19.31
CA VAL A 423 -15.16 0.16 20.65
C VAL A 423 -14.48 1.39 21.23
N LEU A 424 -13.15 1.45 21.19
CA LEU A 424 -12.40 2.61 21.67
C LEU A 424 -12.77 3.89 20.91
N LEU A 425 -12.87 3.85 19.57
CA LEU A 425 -13.32 4.98 18.75
C LEU A 425 -14.73 5.39 19.14
N ALA A 426 -15.63 4.43 19.27
CA ALA A 426 -17.03 4.67 19.60
C ALA A 426 -17.21 5.34 20.96
N LEU A 427 -16.41 5.02 21.96
CA LEU A 427 -16.55 5.53 23.31
C LEU A 427 -15.74 6.82 23.55
N ALA A 428 -14.51 6.89 23.03
CA ALA A 428 -13.54 7.91 23.41
C ALA A 428 -13.31 9.00 22.34
N PHE A 429 -13.60 8.76 21.05
CA PHE A 429 -13.43 9.78 20.02
C PHE A 429 -14.64 10.73 20.00
N ARG A 430 -14.47 11.89 20.60
CA ARG A 430 -15.48 12.98 20.68
C ARG A 430 -14.88 14.26 20.15
N PRO A 431 -14.82 14.46 18.82
CA PRO A 431 -14.31 15.69 18.24
C PRO A 431 -15.25 16.88 18.58
N PRO A 432 -14.71 18.12 18.73
CA PRO A 432 -15.54 19.31 18.88
C PRO A 432 -16.49 19.51 17.71
N ALA A 433 -17.60 20.24 17.94
CA ALA A 433 -18.61 20.55 16.91
C ALA A 433 -18.00 21.31 15.72
N GLU A 434 -17.00 22.13 15.93
CA GLU A 434 -16.26 22.89 14.90
C GLU A 434 -15.50 21.99 13.91
N ALA A 435 -15.28 20.71 14.27
CA ALA A 435 -14.65 19.74 13.38
C ALA A 435 -15.66 19.04 12.45
N VAL A 436 -16.93 19.41 12.47
CA VAL A 436 -17.94 18.85 11.55
C VAL A 436 -17.74 19.47 10.16
N PRO A 437 -17.76 18.67 9.07
CA PRO A 437 -17.63 19.19 7.73
C PRO A 437 -18.69 20.27 7.47
N ALA A 438 -18.24 21.44 6.95
CA ALA A 438 -19.15 22.52 6.58
C ALA A 438 -20.18 21.98 5.56
N THR A 439 -21.45 22.32 5.80
CA THR A 439 -22.54 22.00 4.89
C THR A 439 -22.59 23.08 3.82
N ASP A 440 -21.75 23.00 2.78
CA ASP A 440 -21.94 23.77 1.54
C ASP A 440 -22.71 22.96 0.51
#